data_03879d6bbe85140cdccd586bfecb8eb0
#
_entry.id   03879d6bbe85140cdccd586bfecb8eb0
#
_cell.length_a   1.000
_cell.length_b   1.000
_cell.length_c   1.000
_cell.angle_alpha   90.00
_cell.angle_beta   90.00
_cell.angle_gamma   90.00
#
_symmetry.space_group_name_H-M   'P 1'
#
loop_
_entity.id
_entity.type
_entity.pdbx_description
1 polymer ?
#
loop_
_entity_poly.entity_id
_entity_poly.type
_entity_poly.pdbx_seq_one_letter_code
_entity_poly.pdbx_strand_id
1 'polypeptide(L)'
;MASEDPATASTSPLAPRDGGRTPASGKTFLGQPRGLANLFSVELWERFSFYGMQGIVLLYMYFSVTDGGLGIDRAAAAGIVGAYGGSVYLFSILGGWVADRLLGSERTMLGSAVLIMLGHIALALIPGVPGLAVGLILIAVGSGGLKATITNLVGTLYSADDPRRDAGFSIFYMGINIGGLIGPLLTGLAQQRAGFHLGFGLAAIGMAIGLTQYLLARRNFPDSVHEVPNPLPRNLYGRYIAIGAGAVVVVVLAVVTGLLTAENLADVVVGATIVAAIVLFVFLLSSKRISADEHSRVVSFIPMFIGSAAFWALFQQQFTVITIYSDTRVERDFTDLPLLGDWTMPISWVQSFNPFFIILLAPLFAALWTRLGRRQPTTPVKFSLGIMTMGAAFLIFLPMVGTTAVPVLWIALIMLVATMGELMLSPVGLSLSTKLAPKAYPVMMVALFYLSLALGTALSGSLASFYSEDNEGPYFGTLGAVTIGVGLVLLALSPRITRAMRGVR
;
A
#
# COMPACT_ATOMS: atom_id res chain seq x y z
N MET A 1 -7.80 -60.40 56.58
CA MET A 1 -8.99 -59.87 55.97
C MET A 1 -8.54 -58.66 55.15
N ALA A 2 -8.31 -58.90 53.87
CA ALA A 2 -7.88 -57.89 52.91
C ALA A 2 -9.10 -57.26 52.27
N SER A 3 -9.11 -55.96 52.18
CA SER A 3 -10.06 -55.17 51.36
C SER A 3 -9.33 -54.64 50.14
N GLU A 4 -9.79 -55.12 49.00
CA GLU A 4 -9.32 -54.71 47.71
C GLU A 4 -9.77 -53.28 47.40
N ASP A 5 -8.83 -52.48 46.86
CA ASP A 5 -9.09 -51.12 46.35
C ASP A 5 -9.28 -51.18 44.84
N PRO A 6 -10.30 -50.55 44.26
CA PRO A 6 -10.54 -50.60 42.79
C PRO A 6 -9.69 -49.58 42.03
N ALA A 7 -9.18 -50.03 40.92
CA ALA A 7 -8.35 -49.44 39.89
C ALA A 7 -8.62 -47.97 39.56
N THR A 8 -7.61 -47.15 39.70
CA THR A 8 -7.47 -45.82 39.06
C THR A 8 -7.25 -45.98 37.56
N ALA A 9 -8.26 -45.68 36.78
CA ALA A 9 -8.13 -45.53 35.33
C ALA A 9 -7.31 -44.26 35.02
N SER A 10 -6.09 -44.46 34.59
CA SER A 10 -5.20 -43.42 34.05
C SER A 10 -5.76 -42.93 32.71
N THR A 11 -6.39 -41.78 32.72
CA THR A 11 -6.67 -41.01 31.48
C THR A 11 -5.38 -40.36 31.03
N SER A 12 -4.67 -40.99 30.09
CA SER A 12 -3.60 -40.37 29.34
C SER A 12 -4.16 -39.15 28.58
N PRO A 13 -3.50 -37.96 28.63
CA PRO A 13 -3.87 -36.85 27.76
C PRO A 13 -3.64 -37.27 26.30
N LEU A 14 -4.65 -37.12 25.48
CA LEU A 14 -4.54 -37.24 24.03
C LEU A 14 -3.41 -36.32 23.55
N ALA A 15 -2.30 -36.93 23.13
CA ALA A 15 -1.25 -36.22 22.40
C ALA A 15 -1.84 -35.57 21.16
N PRO A 16 -1.42 -34.35 20.83
CA PRO A 16 -1.82 -33.71 19.56
C PRO A 16 -1.36 -34.63 18.43
N ARG A 17 -2.30 -34.95 17.54
CA ARG A 17 -1.96 -35.62 16.27
C ARG A 17 -1.21 -34.59 15.40
N ASP A 18 0.07 -34.42 15.68
CA ASP A 18 0.99 -33.73 14.79
C ASP A 18 1.27 -34.63 13.58
N GLY A 19 0.41 -34.53 12.58
CA GLY A 19 0.70 -34.99 11.24
C GLY A 19 1.69 -34.05 10.56
N GLY A 20 2.76 -33.67 11.25
CA GLY A 20 3.86 -32.88 10.71
C GLY A 20 4.58 -33.64 9.61
N ARG A 21 4.12 -33.53 8.37
CA ARG A 21 4.99 -33.75 7.22
C ARG A 21 6.09 -32.71 7.30
N THR A 22 7.26 -33.10 7.81
CA THR A 22 8.52 -32.42 7.51
C THR A 22 8.54 -32.16 6.00
N PRO A 23 8.79 -30.92 5.54
CA PRO A 23 8.91 -30.66 4.12
C PRO A 23 10.01 -31.59 3.58
N ALA A 24 9.65 -32.47 2.65
CA ALA A 24 10.59 -33.33 1.95
C ALA A 24 11.80 -32.48 1.51
N SER A 25 12.99 -33.07 1.51
CA SER A 25 14.27 -32.54 1.02
C SER A 25 14.20 -32.16 -0.47
N GLY A 26 13.32 -31.22 -0.81
CA GLY A 26 13.08 -30.72 -2.14
C GLY A 26 13.80 -29.39 -2.36
N LYS A 27 14.19 -29.12 -3.61
CA LYS A 27 14.82 -27.86 -4.06
C LYS A 27 14.21 -26.66 -3.35
N THR A 28 15.01 -25.85 -2.68
CA THR A 28 14.64 -24.62 -1.98
C THR A 28 14.82 -23.41 -2.90
N PHE A 29 14.13 -22.30 -2.61
CA PHE A 29 14.36 -21.00 -3.24
C PHE A 29 15.11 -20.11 -2.24
N LEU A 30 16.38 -19.82 -2.48
CA LEU A 30 17.22 -19.05 -1.55
C LEU A 30 17.19 -19.59 -0.10
N GLY A 31 17.15 -20.91 0.06
CA GLY A 31 17.03 -21.55 1.37
C GLY A 31 15.62 -21.59 1.96
N GLN A 32 14.62 -21.06 1.28
CA GLN A 32 13.22 -20.92 1.71
C GLN A 32 12.32 -21.99 1.07
N PRO A 33 11.10 -22.20 1.60
CA PRO A 33 10.10 -23.05 0.97
C PRO A 33 9.78 -22.62 -0.48
N ARG A 34 9.57 -23.58 -1.39
CA ARG A 34 9.27 -23.28 -2.80
C ARG A 34 8.05 -22.40 -3.02
N GLY A 35 7.04 -22.49 -2.15
CA GLY A 35 5.87 -21.62 -2.19
C GLY A 35 6.23 -20.14 -2.12
N LEU A 36 7.34 -19.78 -1.45
CA LEU A 36 7.80 -18.40 -1.39
C LEU A 36 8.21 -17.87 -2.78
N ALA A 37 8.89 -18.66 -3.61
CA ALA A 37 9.24 -18.24 -4.98
C ALA A 37 8.00 -17.88 -5.79
N ASN A 38 6.92 -18.64 -5.57
CA ASN A 38 5.66 -18.44 -6.24
C ASN A 38 4.99 -17.12 -5.81
N LEU A 39 4.87 -16.90 -4.50
CA LEU A 39 4.29 -15.66 -3.96
C LEU A 39 5.16 -14.43 -4.24
N PHE A 40 6.49 -14.57 -4.15
CA PHE A 40 7.44 -13.53 -4.55
C PHE A 40 7.22 -13.09 -6.00
N SER A 41 7.04 -14.07 -6.90
CA SER A 41 6.83 -13.75 -8.32
C SER A 41 5.49 -13.08 -8.56
N VAL A 42 4.40 -13.54 -7.92
CA VAL A 42 3.08 -12.89 -8.02
C VAL A 42 3.17 -11.44 -7.54
N GLU A 43 3.79 -11.22 -6.38
CA GLU A 43 3.94 -9.87 -5.83
C GLU A 43 4.80 -9.00 -6.73
N LEU A 44 5.93 -9.51 -7.22
CA LEU A 44 6.82 -8.78 -8.13
C LEU A 44 6.06 -8.30 -9.38
N TRP A 45 5.32 -9.20 -10.04
CA TRP A 45 4.60 -8.86 -11.26
C TRP A 45 3.38 -7.99 -11.00
N GLU A 46 2.71 -8.16 -9.86
CA GLU A 46 1.64 -7.27 -9.45
C GLU A 46 2.17 -5.87 -9.16
N ARG A 47 3.29 -5.73 -8.42
CA ARG A 47 3.92 -4.43 -8.18
C ARG A 47 4.44 -3.80 -9.47
N PHE A 48 5.04 -4.60 -10.35
CA PHE A 48 5.41 -4.16 -11.68
C PHE A 48 4.24 -3.54 -12.43
N SER A 49 3.11 -4.25 -12.48
CA SER A 49 1.92 -3.79 -13.20
C SER A 49 1.28 -2.58 -12.52
N PHE A 50 1.17 -2.59 -11.19
CA PHE A 50 0.57 -1.51 -10.41
C PHE A 50 1.37 -0.21 -10.52
N TYR A 51 2.66 -0.24 -10.18
CA TYR A 51 3.50 0.96 -10.23
C TYR A 51 3.80 1.39 -11.68
N GLY A 52 3.92 0.44 -12.59
CA GLY A 52 4.05 0.74 -14.01
C GLY A 52 2.85 1.50 -14.56
N MET A 53 1.63 1.05 -14.27
CA MET A 53 0.41 1.76 -14.64
C MET A 53 0.34 3.13 -13.94
N GLN A 54 0.63 3.18 -12.64
CA GLN A 54 0.56 4.40 -11.86
C GLN A 54 1.55 5.46 -12.35
N GLY A 55 2.69 5.03 -12.92
CA GLY A 55 3.70 5.89 -13.53
C GLY A 55 3.22 6.66 -14.75
N ILE A 56 2.24 6.14 -15.46
CA ILE A 56 1.78 6.74 -16.73
C ILE A 56 0.31 7.16 -16.73
N VAL A 57 -0.50 6.71 -15.76
CA VAL A 57 -1.95 6.96 -15.76
C VAL A 57 -2.30 8.43 -15.56
N LEU A 58 -1.56 9.15 -14.71
CA LEU A 58 -1.75 10.59 -14.54
C LEU A 58 -1.47 11.33 -15.85
N LEU A 59 -0.37 10.99 -16.52
CA LEU A 59 0.02 11.57 -17.81
C LEU A 59 -1.05 11.29 -18.87
N TYR A 60 -1.56 10.05 -18.93
CA TYR A 60 -2.65 9.66 -19.83
C TYR A 60 -3.89 10.52 -19.66
N MET A 61 -4.22 10.88 -18.41
CA MET A 61 -5.39 11.70 -18.14
C MET A 61 -5.22 13.15 -18.60
N TYR A 62 -4.09 13.81 -18.33
CA TYR A 62 -3.96 15.24 -18.61
C TYR A 62 -3.26 15.59 -19.91
N PHE A 63 -2.52 14.68 -20.53
CA PHE A 63 -1.93 14.94 -21.86
C PHE A 63 -3.03 15.22 -22.87
N SER A 64 -2.71 16.05 -23.87
CA SER A 64 -3.65 16.40 -24.92
C SER A 64 -4.09 15.17 -25.72
N VAL A 65 -5.25 15.25 -26.34
CA VAL A 65 -5.77 14.16 -27.20
C VAL A 65 -4.83 13.92 -28.39
N THR A 66 -4.15 14.96 -28.88
CA THR A 66 -3.15 14.86 -29.95
C THR A 66 -1.91 14.09 -29.52
N ASP A 67 -1.58 14.12 -28.24
CA ASP A 67 -0.45 13.37 -27.65
C ASP A 67 -0.88 12.01 -27.10
N GLY A 68 -2.08 11.57 -27.44
CA GLY A 68 -2.64 10.27 -27.05
C GLY A 68 -3.21 10.22 -25.63
N GLY A 69 -3.38 11.37 -24.97
CA GLY A 69 -4.02 11.49 -23.66
C GLY A 69 -5.53 11.77 -23.76
N LEU A 70 -6.14 12.13 -22.61
CA LEU A 70 -7.58 12.41 -22.50
C LEU A 70 -7.90 13.90 -22.40
N GLY A 71 -6.92 14.77 -22.22
CA GLY A 71 -7.12 16.22 -22.08
C GLY A 71 -7.88 16.63 -20.81
N ILE A 72 -7.87 15.81 -19.79
CA ILE A 72 -8.49 16.11 -18.49
C ILE A 72 -7.66 17.18 -17.78
N ASP A 73 -8.31 18.11 -17.10
CA ASP A 73 -7.60 19.08 -16.25
C ASP A 73 -6.63 18.43 -15.28
N ARG A 74 -5.45 19.04 -15.09
CA ARG A 74 -4.36 18.48 -14.26
C ARG A 74 -4.78 18.25 -12.81
N ALA A 75 -5.55 19.18 -12.22
CA ALA A 75 -6.02 19.06 -10.84
C ALA A 75 -7.05 17.93 -10.70
N ALA A 76 -8.01 17.84 -11.65
CA ALA A 76 -8.98 16.76 -11.70
C ALA A 76 -8.30 15.40 -11.91
N ALA A 77 -7.32 15.29 -12.80
CA ALA A 77 -6.54 14.08 -13.03
C ALA A 77 -5.79 13.65 -11.77
N ALA A 78 -5.13 14.57 -11.08
CA ALA A 78 -4.45 14.27 -9.80
C ALA A 78 -5.44 13.88 -8.70
N GLY A 79 -6.61 14.50 -8.66
CA GLY A 79 -7.74 14.12 -7.78
C GLY A 79 -8.17 12.66 -8.00
N ILE A 80 -8.35 12.26 -9.27
CA ILE A 80 -8.70 10.87 -9.63
C ILE A 80 -7.61 9.90 -9.16
N VAL A 81 -6.32 10.21 -9.37
CA VAL A 81 -5.21 9.36 -8.91
C VAL A 81 -5.21 9.20 -7.39
N GLY A 82 -5.40 10.30 -6.65
CA GLY A 82 -5.47 10.25 -5.18
C GLY A 82 -6.67 9.45 -4.68
N ALA A 83 -7.85 9.67 -5.26
CA ALA A 83 -9.06 8.91 -4.94
C ALA A 83 -8.92 7.43 -5.27
N TYR A 84 -8.37 7.10 -6.43
CA TYR A 84 -8.05 5.73 -6.83
C TYR A 84 -7.13 5.06 -5.81
N GLY A 85 -5.99 5.68 -5.50
CA GLY A 85 -5.02 5.14 -4.56
C GLY A 85 -5.60 4.97 -3.14
N GLY A 86 -6.39 5.93 -2.65
CA GLY A 86 -7.12 5.82 -1.38
C GLY A 86 -8.11 4.67 -1.39
N SER A 87 -8.85 4.50 -2.49
CA SER A 87 -9.83 3.43 -2.65
C SER A 87 -9.20 2.03 -2.63
N VAL A 88 -7.97 1.85 -3.14
CA VAL A 88 -7.23 0.57 -3.05
C VAL A 88 -7.10 0.11 -1.60
N TYR A 89 -6.78 1.02 -0.67
CA TYR A 89 -6.67 0.68 0.76
C TYR A 89 -8.04 0.44 1.40
N LEU A 90 -9.09 1.16 1.01
CA LEU A 90 -10.46 0.87 1.45
C LEU A 90 -10.90 -0.53 0.97
N PHE A 91 -10.64 -0.87 -0.28
CA PHE A 91 -10.94 -2.20 -0.81
C PHE A 91 -10.09 -3.31 -0.18
N SER A 92 -8.94 -3.00 0.44
CA SER A 92 -8.17 -4.02 1.16
C SER A 92 -8.90 -4.51 2.42
N ILE A 93 -9.68 -3.66 3.07
CA ILE A 93 -10.53 -4.06 4.20
C ILE A 93 -11.64 -5.00 3.73
N LEU A 94 -12.27 -4.66 2.60
CA LEU A 94 -13.30 -5.52 1.99
C LEU A 94 -12.69 -6.85 1.51
N GLY A 95 -11.50 -6.80 0.88
CA GLY A 95 -10.78 -7.99 0.42
C GLY A 95 -10.43 -8.95 1.56
N GLY A 96 -9.97 -8.41 2.70
CA GLY A 96 -9.73 -9.20 3.91
C GLY A 96 -11.02 -9.86 4.42
N TRP A 97 -12.14 -9.13 4.46
CA TRP A 97 -13.43 -9.68 4.83
C TRP A 97 -13.89 -10.79 3.87
N VAL A 98 -13.72 -10.60 2.56
CA VAL A 98 -14.04 -11.64 1.54
C VAL A 98 -13.21 -12.89 1.75
N ALA A 99 -11.91 -12.74 2.04
CA ALA A 99 -11.02 -13.85 2.31
C ALA A 99 -11.41 -14.61 3.57
N ASP A 100 -11.76 -13.91 4.65
CA ASP A 100 -12.09 -14.54 5.93
C ASP A 100 -13.46 -15.20 5.95
N ARG A 101 -14.42 -14.66 5.17
CA ARG A 101 -15.84 -15.03 5.28
C ARG A 101 -16.39 -15.80 4.10
N LEU A 102 -15.84 -15.65 2.89
CA LEU A 102 -16.47 -16.17 1.67
C LEU A 102 -15.58 -17.14 0.89
N LEU A 103 -14.35 -16.76 0.55
CA LEU A 103 -13.56 -17.47 -0.46
C LEU A 103 -12.30 -18.16 0.09
N GLY A 104 -11.77 -17.73 1.23
CA GLY A 104 -10.43 -18.08 1.70
C GLY A 104 -9.34 -17.23 1.03
N SER A 105 -8.15 -17.21 1.62
CA SER A 105 -7.06 -16.31 1.19
C SER A 105 -6.59 -16.58 -0.25
N GLU A 106 -6.45 -17.84 -0.63
CA GLU A 106 -5.93 -18.22 -1.95
C GLU A 106 -6.89 -17.87 -3.09
N ARG A 107 -8.18 -18.19 -2.95
CA ARG A 107 -9.17 -17.87 -3.98
C ARG A 107 -9.40 -16.38 -4.12
N THR A 108 -9.37 -15.65 -3.01
CA THR A 108 -9.45 -14.17 -3.01
C THR A 108 -8.26 -13.59 -3.74
N MET A 109 -7.03 -14.05 -3.46
CA MET A 109 -5.82 -13.61 -4.17
C MET A 109 -5.91 -13.87 -5.67
N LEU A 110 -6.31 -15.08 -6.08
CA LEU A 110 -6.46 -15.43 -7.50
C LEU A 110 -7.52 -14.58 -8.22
N GLY A 111 -8.71 -14.46 -7.63
CA GLY A 111 -9.76 -13.61 -8.19
C GLY A 111 -9.32 -12.15 -8.30
N SER A 112 -8.60 -11.66 -7.30
CA SER A 112 -8.01 -10.33 -7.29
C SER A 112 -6.97 -10.14 -8.40
N ALA A 113 -6.07 -11.09 -8.59
CA ALA A 113 -5.08 -11.06 -9.67
C ALA A 113 -5.73 -11.04 -11.06
N VAL A 114 -6.83 -11.79 -11.25
CA VAL A 114 -7.62 -11.76 -12.50
C VAL A 114 -8.27 -10.38 -12.70
N LEU A 115 -8.85 -9.78 -11.65
CA LEU A 115 -9.44 -8.44 -11.74
C LEU A 115 -8.40 -7.38 -12.12
N ILE A 116 -7.21 -7.42 -11.50
CA ILE A 116 -6.11 -6.52 -11.85
C ILE A 116 -5.71 -6.69 -13.32
N MET A 117 -5.53 -7.92 -13.77
CA MET A 117 -5.18 -8.21 -15.16
C MET A 117 -6.25 -7.68 -16.13
N LEU A 118 -7.53 -7.92 -15.86
CA LEU A 118 -8.63 -7.42 -16.67
C LEU A 118 -8.70 -5.89 -16.67
N GLY A 119 -8.37 -5.26 -15.55
CA GLY A 119 -8.27 -3.79 -15.45
C GLY A 119 -7.17 -3.22 -16.33
N HIS A 120 -5.98 -3.83 -16.35
CA HIS A 120 -4.90 -3.42 -17.25
C HIS A 120 -5.22 -3.68 -18.71
N ILE A 121 -5.92 -4.78 -19.02
CA ILE A 121 -6.43 -5.06 -20.37
C ILE A 121 -7.45 -3.99 -20.78
N ALA A 122 -8.35 -3.58 -19.89
CA ALA A 122 -9.31 -2.52 -20.18
C ALA A 122 -8.60 -1.20 -20.52
N LEU A 123 -7.58 -0.79 -19.73
CA LEU A 123 -6.75 0.39 -20.03
C LEU A 123 -6.01 0.27 -21.35
N ALA A 124 -5.57 -0.93 -21.72
CA ALA A 124 -4.81 -1.18 -22.96
C ALA A 124 -5.68 -1.20 -24.21
N LEU A 125 -6.93 -1.68 -24.12
CA LEU A 125 -7.75 -1.98 -25.29
C LEU A 125 -8.98 -1.08 -25.44
N ILE A 126 -9.49 -0.50 -24.37
CA ILE A 126 -10.68 0.37 -24.40
C ILE A 126 -10.20 1.82 -24.35
N PRO A 127 -10.36 2.59 -25.45
CA PRO A 127 -9.91 3.98 -25.49
C PRO A 127 -10.80 4.89 -24.65
N GLY A 128 -10.23 6.00 -24.20
CA GLY A 128 -10.99 7.09 -23.59
C GLY A 128 -11.36 6.86 -22.12
N VAL A 129 -12.25 7.71 -21.63
CA VAL A 129 -12.73 7.71 -20.24
C VAL A 129 -13.38 6.38 -19.82
N PRO A 130 -14.14 5.68 -20.67
CA PRO A 130 -14.69 4.36 -20.27
C PRO A 130 -13.62 3.34 -19.92
N GLY A 131 -12.55 3.24 -20.72
CA GLY A 131 -11.43 2.34 -20.44
C GLY A 131 -10.69 2.70 -19.16
N LEU A 132 -10.48 4.01 -18.94
CA LEU A 132 -9.90 4.53 -17.70
C LEU A 132 -10.75 4.13 -16.49
N ALA A 133 -12.06 4.41 -16.51
CA ALA A 133 -12.95 4.13 -15.38
C ALA A 133 -13.04 2.64 -15.06
N VAL A 134 -13.31 1.80 -16.07
CA VAL A 134 -13.38 0.34 -15.89
C VAL A 134 -12.03 -0.20 -15.40
N GLY A 135 -10.94 0.23 -16.01
CA GLY A 135 -9.59 -0.20 -15.65
C GLY A 135 -9.26 0.12 -14.19
N LEU A 136 -9.40 1.39 -13.78
CA LEU A 136 -9.07 1.83 -12.41
C LEU A 136 -9.95 1.16 -11.35
N ILE A 137 -11.27 0.98 -11.61
CA ILE A 137 -12.16 0.28 -10.68
C ILE A 137 -11.73 -1.18 -10.49
N LEU A 138 -11.51 -1.92 -11.60
CA LEU A 138 -11.09 -3.32 -11.53
C LEU A 138 -9.73 -3.48 -10.82
N ILE A 139 -8.77 -2.59 -11.11
CA ILE A 139 -7.46 -2.62 -10.47
C ILE A 139 -7.59 -2.26 -8.98
N ALA A 140 -8.39 -1.26 -8.60
CA ALA A 140 -8.56 -0.87 -7.20
C ALA A 140 -9.15 -2.01 -6.36
N VAL A 141 -10.22 -2.63 -6.84
CA VAL A 141 -10.86 -3.78 -6.17
C VAL A 141 -9.91 -4.97 -6.09
N GLY A 142 -9.25 -5.29 -7.21
CA GLY A 142 -8.30 -6.39 -7.29
C GLY A 142 -7.07 -6.18 -6.40
N SER A 143 -6.41 -5.02 -6.48
CA SER A 143 -5.24 -4.72 -5.65
C SER A 143 -5.57 -4.70 -4.16
N GLY A 144 -6.77 -4.20 -3.79
CA GLY A 144 -7.24 -4.29 -2.41
C GLY A 144 -7.32 -5.72 -1.91
N GLY A 145 -7.98 -6.62 -2.67
CA GLY A 145 -8.11 -8.04 -2.30
C GLY A 145 -6.77 -8.78 -2.28
N LEU A 146 -5.89 -8.51 -3.23
CA LEU A 146 -4.57 -9.12 -3.28
C LEU A 146 -3.69 -8.69 -2.11
N LYS A 147 -3.62 -7.40 -1.80
CA LYS A 147 -2.87 -6.86 -0.64
C LYS A 147 -3.31 -7.49 0.69
N ALA A 148 -4.62 -7.69 0.85
CA ALA A 148 -5.16 -8.26 2.08
C ALA A 148 -4.78 -9.74 2.30
N THR A 149 -4.49 -10.48 1.24
CA THR A 149 -4.36 -11.93 1.29
C THR A 149 -2.95 -12.46 1.07
N ILE A 150 -2.15 -11.83 0.22
CA ILE A 150 -0.85 -12.39 -0.18
C ILE A 150 0.15 -12.49 0.98
N THR A 151 0.19 -11.48 1.84
CA THR A 151 1.05 -11.48 3.04
C THR A 151 0.66 -12.59 4.03
N ASN A 152 -0.65 -12.86 4.15
CA ASN A 152 -1.14 -13.96 4.97
C ASN A 152 -0.69 -15.31 4.38
N LEU A 153 -0.77 -15.48 3.05
CA LEU A 153 -0.29 -16.68 2.36
C LEU A 153 1.21 -16.92 2.55
N VAL A 154 2.03 -15.87 2.53
CA VAL A 154 3.46 -15.99 2.90
C VAL A 154 3.60 -16.53 4.32
N GLY A 155 2.80 -16.04 5.26
CA GLY A 155 2.80 -16.50 6.64
C GLY A 155 2.50 -18.01 6.81
N THR A 156 1.63 -18.57 5.95
CA THR A 156 1.26 -20.01 6.01
C THR A 156 2.38 -20.95 5.59
N LEU A 157 3.44 -20.45 4.94
CA LEU A 157 4.60 -21.25 4.55
C LEU A 157 5.53 -21.60 5.70
N TYR A 158 5.36 -20.96 6.85
CA TYR A 158 6.24 -21.09 8.03
C TYR A 158 5.43 -21.41 9.27
N SER A 159 6.01 -22.26 10.14
CA SER A 159 5.51 -22.36 11.52
C SER A 159 5.82 -21.10 12.31
N ALA A 160 5.12 -20.91 13.44
CA ALA A 160 5.31 -19.70 14.27
C ALA A 160 6.77 -19.53 14.75
N ASP A 161 7.46 -20.63 15.00
CA ASP A 161 8.83 -20.68 15.53
C ASP A 161 9.89 -20.97 14.45
N ASP A 162 9.54 -20.92 13.15
CA ASP A 162 10.51 -21.17 12.07
C ASP A 162 11.50 -19.99 11.97
N PRO A 163 12.81 -20.22 12.23
CA PRO A 163 13.83 -19.16 12.19
C PRO A 163 14.00 -18.53 10.79
N ARG A 164 13.50 -19.18 9.74
CA ARG A 164 13.58 -18.68 8.36
C ARG A 164 12.46 -17.71 8.01
N ARG A 165 11.43 -17.58 8.86
CA ARG A 165 10.24 -16.78 8.60
C ARG A 165 10.58 -15.32 8.27
N ASP A 166 11.39 -14.66 9.09
CA ASP A 166 11.76 -13.25 8.91
C ASP A 166 12.56 -13.03 7.62
N ALA A 167 13.49 -13.95 7.31
CA ALA A 167 14.22 -13.91 6.05
C ALA A 167 13.29 -14.11 4.84
N GLY A 168 12.29 -15.00 4.96
CA GLY A 168 11.28 -15.20 3.91
C GLY A 168 10.45 -13.97 3.64
N PHE A 169 9.98 -13.26 4.68
CA PHE A 169 9.29 -11.98 4.53
C PHE A 169 10.19 -10.89 3.94
N SER A 170 11.48 -10.87 4.28
CA SER A 170 12.44 -9.93 3.71
C SER A 170 12.64 -10.16 2.20
N ILE A 171 12.74 -11.43 1.77
CA ILE A 171 12.81 -11.78 0.34
C ILE A 171 11.51 -11.37 -0.36
N PHE A 172 10.35 -11.65 0.24
CA PHE A 172 9.06 -11.25 -0.31
C PHE A 172 8.97 -9.72 -0.50
N TYR A 173 9.40 -8.95 0.51
CA TYR A 173 9.44 -7.49 0.45
C TYR A 173 10.40 -6.96 -0.63
N MET A 174 11.50 -7.66 -0.88
CA MET A 174 12.40 -7.32 -2.00
C MET A 174 11.69 -7.44 -3.35
N GLY A 175 10.79 -8.41 -3.53
CA GLY A 175 9.96 -8.56 -4.73
C GLY A 175 9.08 -7.32 -4.99
N ILE A 176 8.50 -6.75 -3.94
CA ILE A 176 7.73 -5.49 -4.01
C ILE A 176 8.57 -4.37 -4.62
N ASN A 177 9.78 -4.17 -4.11
CA ASN A 177 10.65 -3.07 -4.53
C ASN A 177 11.26 -3.30 -5.92
N ILE A 178 11.58 -4.53 -6.29
CA ILE A 178 12.06 -4.85 -7.64
C ILE A 178 10.95 -4.59 -8.65
N GLY A 179 9.72 -5.04 -8.40
CA GLY A 179 8.56 -4.76 -9.26
C GLY A 179 8.29 -3.26 -9.38
N GLY A 180 8.31 -2.55 -8.25
CA GLY A 180 8.13 -1.10 -8.20
C GLY A 180 9.24 -0.30 -8.91
N LEU A 181 10.46 -0.80 -8.90
CA LEU A 181 11.58 -0.20 -9.63
C LEU A 181 11.43 -0.39 -11.14
N ILE A 182 11.21 -1.63 -11.59
CA ILE A 182 11.23 -1.99 -13.02
C ILE A 182 9.94 -1.54 -13.71
N GLY A 183 8.80 -1.53 -13.01
CA GLY A 183 7.49 -1.19 -13.56
C GLY A 183 7.50 0.17 -14.29
N PRO A 184 7.69 1.30 -13.60
CA PRO A 184 7.69 2.61 -14.23
C PRO A 184 8.78 2.79 -15.28
N LEU A 185 9.93 2.10 -15.14
CA LEU A 185 11.01 2.15 -16.14
C LEU A 185 10.55 1.58 -17.48
N LEU A 186 9.96 0.39 -17.49
CA LEU A 186 9.57 -0.27 -18.73
C LEU A 186 8.26 0.28 -19.30
N THR A 187 7.25 0.55 -18.46
CA THR A 187 5.99 1.11 -18.95
C THR A 187 6.13 2.53 -19.46
N GLY A 188 6.98 3.35 -18.82
CA GLY A 188 7.28 4.69 -19.30
C GLY A 188 8.05 4.70 -20.63
N LEU A 189 9.00 3.79 -20.78
CA LEU A 189 9.71 3.63 -22.05
C LEU A 189 8.77 3.17 -23.17
N ALA A 190 7.84 2.25 -22.85
CA ALA A 190 6.83 1.79 -23.80
C ALA A 190 5.85 2.91 -24.16
N GLN A 191 5.43 3.70 -23.17
CA GLN A 191 4.56 4.87 -23.37
C GLN A 191 5.22 5.91 -24.26
N GLN A 192 6.48 6.24 -24.00
CA GLN A 192 7.21 7.25 -24.78
C GLN A 192 7.40 6.83 -26.24
N ARG A 193 7.66 5.53 -26.50
CA ARG A 193 7.96 5.01 -27.84
C ARG A 193 6.73 4.65 -28.67
N ALA A 194 5.65 4.22 -28.03
CA ALA A 194 4.49 3.64 -28.73
C ALA A 194 3.14 3.98 -28.09
N GLY A 195 3.09 4.96 -27.18
CA GLY A 195 1.87 5.49 -26.59
C GLY A 195 1.40 4.77 -25.33
N PHE A 196 0.42 5.37 -24.68
CA PHE A 196 -0.09 4.95 -23.36
C PHE A 196 -0.65 3.53 -23.36
N HIS A 197 -1.40 3.16 -24.39
CA HIS A 197 -2.04 1.84 -24.48
C HIS A 197 -1.04 0.70 -24.48
N LEU A 198 0.15 0.88 -25.10
CA LEU A 198 1.22 -0.12 -25.02
C LEU A 198 1.81 -0.18 -23.61
N GLY A 199 2.00 0.95 -22.94
CA GLY A 199 2.43 0.98 -21.54
C GLY A 199 1.51 0.20 -20.62
N PHE A 200 0.18 0.40 -20.74
CA PHE A 200 -0.83 -0.37 -20.00
C PHE A 200 -0.86 -1.84 -20.41
N GLY A 201 -0.66 -2.14 -21.69
CA GLY A 201 -0.55 -3.51 -22.21
C GLY A 201 0.63 -4.27 -21.62
N LEU A 202 1.77 -3.60 -21.41
CA LEU A 202 2.93 -4.18 -20.76
C LEU A 202 2.64 -4.53 -19.28
N ALA A 203 1.89 -3.68 -18.57
CA ALA A 203 1.41 -3.99 -17.23
C ALA A 203 0.47 -5.22 -17.22
N ALA A 204 -0.42 -5.35 -18.21
CA ALA A 204 -1.28 -6.51 -18.36
C ALA A 204 -0.48 -7.79 -18.61
N ILE A 205 0.55 -7.74 -19.44
CA ILE A 205 1.47 -8.87 -19.72
C ILE A 205 2.18 -9.29 -18.44
N GLY A 206 2.73 -8.32 -17.66
CA GLY A 206 3.35 -8.60 -16.38
C GLY A 206 2.43 -9.37 -15.44
N MET A 207 1.19 -8.89 -15.30
CA MET A 207 0.19 -9.57 -14.45
C MET A 207 -0.18 -10.97 -14.98
N ALA A 208 -0.29 -11.15 -16.30
CA ALA A 208 -0.53 -12.44 -16.92
C ALA A 208 0.61 -13.44 -16.67
N ILE A 209 1.87 -13.00 -16.70
CA ILE A 209 3.04 -13.82 -16.36
C ILE A 209 2.96 -14.26 -14.89
N GLY A 210 2.73 -13.34 -13.95
CA GLY A 210 2.61 -13.66 -12.52
C GLY A 210 1.49 -14.64 -12.25
N LEU A 211 0.31 -14.43 -12.84
CA LEU A 211 -0.85 -15.32 -12.69
C LEU A 211 -0.59 -16.71 -13.28
N THR A 212 -0.03 -16.79 -14.49
CA THR A 212 0.31 -18.05 -15.14
C THR A 212 1.32 -18.84 -14.31
N GLN A 213 2.38 -18.18 -13.87
CA GLN A 213 3.40 -18.81 -13.02
C GLN A 213 2.81 -19.32 -11.70
N TYR A 214 1.91 -18.57 -11.07
CA TYR A 214 1.21 -19.00 -9.88
C TYR A 214 0.39 -20.26 -10.13
N LEU A 215 -0.42 -20.29 -11.18
CA LEU A 215 -1.28 -21.42 -11.52
C LEU A 215 -0.47 -22.69 -11.80
N LEU A 216 0.68 -22.58 -12.48
CA LEU A 216 1.56 -23.71 -12.76
C LEU A 216 2.22 -24.29 -11.49
N ALA A 217 2.51 -23.46 -10.51
CA ALA A 217 3.20 -23.84 -9.28
C ALA A 217 2.25 -23.98 -8.05
N ARG A 218 0.95 -23.83 -8.23
CA ARG A 218 -0.09 -23.87 -7.19
C ARG A 218 -0.04 -25.12 -6.30
N ARG A 219 0.41 -26.25 -6.84
CA ARG A 219 0.53 -27.54 -6.12
C ARG A 219 1.55 -27.53 -4.98
N ASN A 220 2.36 -26.48 -4.86
CA ASN A 220 3.38 -26.35 -3.81
C ASN A 220 2.86 -25.76 -2.49
N PHE A 221 1.56 -25.46 -2.40
CA PHE A 221 0.94 -24.90 -1.20
C PHE A 221 0.25 -25.98 -0.36
N PRO A 222 0.18 -25.81 0.97
CA PRO A 222 -0.55 -26.70 1.85
C PRO A 222 -2.07 -26.56 1.63
N ASP A 223 -2.83 -27.62 1.87
CA ASP A 223 -4.29 -27.64 1.68
C ASP A 223 -5.02 -26.59 2.55
N SER A 224 -4.46 -26.21 3.67
CA SER A 224 -5.00 -25.20 4.59
C SER A 224 -5.20 -23.80 3.96
N VAL A 225 -4.49 -23.47 2.86
CA VAL A 225 -4.67 -22.18 2.18
C VAL A 225 -6.02 -22.06 1.46
N HIS A 226 -6.69 -23.18 1.22
CA HIS A 226 -7.99 -23.25 0.55
C HIS A 226 -9.17 -23.11 1.52
N GLU A 227 -8.92 -23.21 2.84
CA GLU A 227 -9.95 -23.12 3.85
C GLU A 227 -10.43 -21.68 4.06
N VAL A 228 -11.73 -21.55 4.35
CA VAL A 228 -12.32 -20.27 4.77
C VAL A 228 -12.27 -20.22 6.29
N PRO A 229 -11.52 -19.28 6.90
CA PRO A 229 -11.29 -19.28 8.35
C PRO A 229 -12.57 -19.17 9.17
N ASN A 230 -13.51 -18.32 8.72
CA ASN A 230 -14.76 -18.04 9.44
C ASN A 230 -15.94 -17.93 8.47
N PRO A 231 -16.45 -19.04 7.93
CA PRO A 231 -17.44 -19.05 6.85
C PRO A 231 -18.71 -18.28 7.22
N LEU A 232 -19.18 -17.44 6.30
CA LEU A 232 -20.45 -16.73 6.47
C LEU A 232 -21.61 -17.72 6.47
N PRO A 233 -22.53 -17.70 7.46
CA PRO A 233 -23.73 -18.51 7.44
C PRO A 233 -24.58 -18.24 6.18
N ARG A 234 -25.08 -19.29 5.52
CA ARG A 234 -25.82 -19.18 4.26
C ARG A 234 -27.06 -18.28 4.33
N ASN A 235 -27.71 -18.25 5.47
CA ASN A 235 -28.88 -17.38 5.74
C ASN A 235 -28.55 -15.87 5.69
N LEU A 236 -27.28 -15.48 5.82
CA LEU A 236 -26.84 -14.09 5.74
C LEU A 236 -26.40 -13.65 4.34
N TYR A 237 -26.25 -14.57 3.38
CA TYR A 237 -25.79 -14.23 2.02
C TYR A 237 -26.68 -13.19 1.36
N GLY A 238 -28.02 -13.40 1.39
CA GLY A 238 -28.98 -12.44 0.82
C GLY A 238 -28.83 -11.03 1.39
N ARG A 239 -28.60 -10.90 2.71
CA ARG A 239 -28.38 -9.62 3.37
C ARG A 239 -27.12 -8.92 2.88
N TYR A 240 -26.01 -9.63 2.80
CA TYR A 240 -24.74 -9.02 2.36
C TYR A 240 -24.71 -8.71 0.87
N ILE A 241 -25.37 -9.54 0.03
CA ILE A 241 -25.58 -9.24 -1.38
C ILE A 241 -26.42 -7.97 -1.54
N ALA A 242 -27.52 -7.85 -0.77
CA ALA A 242 -28.37 -6.66 -0.80
C ALA A 242 -27.63 -5.40 -0.35
N ILE A 243 -26.77 -5.49 0.69
CA ILE A 243 -25.93 -4.38 1.13
C ILE A 243 -24.96 -3.98 0.02
N GLY A 244 -24.27 -4.95 -0.59
CA GLY A 244 -23.32 -4.69 -1.69
C GLY A 244 -24.00 -4.09 -2.93
N ALA A 245 -25.14 -4.65 -3.36
CA ALA A 245 -25.93 -4.11 -4.45
C ALA A 245 -26.43 -2.68 -4.13
N GLY A 246 -26.92 -2.45 -2.92
CA GLY A 246 -27.35 -1.12 -2.46
C GLY A 246 -26.21 -0.10 -2.50
N ALA A 247 -25.01 -0.49 -2.05
CA ALA A 247 -23.83 0.39 -2.15
C ALA A 247 -23.49 0.75 -3.60
N VAL A 248 -23.52 -0.22 -4.51
CA VAL A 248 -23.30 0.02 -5.95
C VAL A 248 -24.37 0.97 -6.50
N VAL A 249 -25.65 0.75 -6.19
CA VAL A 249 -26.75 1.62 -6.63
C VAL A 249 -26.54 3.04 -6.12
N VAL A 250 -26.15 3.23 -4.86
CA VAL A 250 -25.88 4.58 -4.29
C VAL A 250 -24.75 5.27 -5.05
N VAL A 251 -23.65 4.57 -5.36
CA VAL A 251 -22.54 5.15 -6.13
C VAL A 251 -22.99 5.51 -7.54
N VAL A 252 -23.70 4.62 -8.23
CA VAL A 252 -24.23 4.89 -9.59
C VAL A 252 -25.16 6.09 -9.58
N LEU A 253 -26.07 6.16 -8.61
CA LEU A 253 -26.98 7.32 -8.48
C LEU A 253 -26.21 8.61 -8.20
N ALA A 254 -25.19 8.58 -7.34
CA ALA A 254 -24.36 9.75 -7.06
C ALA A 254 -23.62 10.24 -8.32
N VAL A 255 -23.15 9.33 -9.17
CA VAL A 255 -22.52 9.70 -10.46
C VAL A 255 -23.57 10.26 -11.43
N VAL A 256 -24.71 9.57 -11.62
CA VAL A 256 -25.75 9.98 -12.57
C VAL A 256 -26.40 11.32 -12.17
N THR A 257 -26.54 11.59 -10.89
CA THR A 257 -27.11 12.86 -10.39
C THR A 257 -26.09 14.01 -10.33
N GLY A 258 -24.80 13.74 -10.65
CA GLY A 258 -23.74 14.75 -10.58
C GLY A 258 -23.29 15.09 -9.15
N LEU A 259 -23.71 14.33 -8.13
CA LEU A 259 -23.20 14.46 -6.77
C LEU A 259 -21.75 13.97 -6.64
N LEU A 260 -21.37 13.00 -7.46
CA LEU A 260 -20.00 12.48 -7.58
C LEU A 260 -19.46 12.79 -8.97
N THR A 261 -18.47 13.67 -9.02
CA THR A 261 -17.80 14.14 -10.25
C THR A 261 -16.31 13.85 -10.19
N ALA A 262 -15.61 13.95 -11.33
CA ALA A 262 -14.16 13.82 -11.36
C ALA A 262 -13.45 14.86 -10.45
N GLU A 263 -14.02 16.05 -10.33
CA GLU A 263 -13.45 17.15 -9.55
C GLU A 263 -13.56 16.94 -8.03
N ASN A 264 -14.68 16.35 -7.54
CA ASN A 264 -14.91 16.17 -6.12
C ASN A 264 -14.60 14.75 -5.62
N LEU A 265 -14.19 13.85 -6.51
CA LEU A 265 -13.97 12.43 -6.18
C LEU A 265 -12.96 12.25 -5.04
N ALA A 266 -11.85 12.99 -5.05
CA ALA A 266 -10.84 12.93 -4.01
C ALA A 266 -11.42 13.34 -2.65
N ASP A 267 -12.17 14.44 -2.60
CA ASP A 267 -12.76 14.98 -1.37
C ASP A 267 -13.83 14.03 -0.80
N VAL A 268 -14.61 13.39 -1.67
CA VAL A 268 -15.57 12.35 -1.25
C VAL A 268 -14.87 11.15 -0.64
N VAL A 269 -13.76 10.68 -1.23
CA VAL A 269 -12.97 9.57 -0.68
C VAL A 269 -12.31 9.97 0.63
N VAL A 270 -11.79 11.20 0.74
CA VAL A 270 -11.27 11.77 2.00
C VAL A 270 -12.35 11.74 3.08
N GLY A 271 -13.53 12.31 2.78
CA GLY A 271 -14.66 12.35 3.71
C GLY A 271 -15.12 10.95 4.15
N ALA A 272 -15.28 10.03 3.20
CA ALA A 272 -15.65 8.65 3.48
C ALA A 272 -14.62 7.95 4.38
N THR A 273 -13.33 8.18 4.13
CA THR A 273 -12.24 7.58 4.93
C THR A 273 -12.20 8.17 6.34
N ILE A 274 -12.42 9.48 6.50
CA ILE A 274 -12.51 10.13 7.82
C ILE A 274 -13.68 9.55 8.61
N VAL A 275 -14.85 9.44 7.98
CA VAL A 275 -16.05 8.87 8.63
C VAL A 275 -15.78 7.41 9.04
N ALA A 276 -15.20 6.61 8.15
CA ALA A 276 -14.85 5.22 8.47
C ALA A 276 -13.87 5.12 9.66
N ALA A 277 -12.85 5.98 9.70
CA ALA A 277 -11.89 6.01 10.80
C ALA A 277 -12.56 6.41 12.13
N ILE A 278 -13.40 7.47 12.12
CA ILE A 278 -14.15 7.92 13.30
C ILE A 278 -15.06 6.79 13.81
N VAL A 279 -15.84 6.18 12.91
CA VAL A 279 -16.74 5.07 13.27
C VAL A 279 -15.96 3.91 13.91
N LEU A 280 -14.81 3.57 13.34
CA LEU A 280 -13.98 2.48 13.84
C LEU A 280 -13.33 2.81 15.20
N PHE A 281 -12.83 4.04 15.40
CA PHE A 281 -12.34 4.50 16.70
C PHE A 281 -13.46 4.51 17.76
N VAL A 282 -14.62 5.09 17.43
CA VAL A 282 -15.79 5.13 18.33
C VAL A 282 -16.23 3.71 18.69
N PHE A 283 -16.31 2.81 17.73
CA PHE A 283 -16.65 1.40 17.97
C PHE A 283 -15.68 0.74 18.95
N LEU A 284 -14.36 0.88 18.72
CA LEU A 284 -13.36 0.31 19.60
C LEU A 284 -13.43 0.90 21.01
N LEU A 285 -13.48 2.23 21.12
CA LEU A 285 -13.49 2.94 22.40
C LEU A 285 -14.77 2.76 23.20
N SER A 286 -15.92 2.49 22.54
CA SER A 286 -17.20 2.22 23.19
C SER A 286 -17.41 0.75 23.57
N SER A 287 -16.52 -0.15 23.12
CA SER A 287 -16.67 -1.58 23.33
C SER A 287 -16.39 -1.97 24.78
N LYS A 288 -17.35 -2.66 25.41
CA LYS A 288 -17.21 -3.25 26.75
C LYS A 288 -16.31 -4.51 26.77
N ARG A 289 -15.84 -4.97 25.60
CA ARG A 289 -14.99 -6.17 25.46
C ARG A 289 -13.50 -5.87 25.55
N ILE A 290 -13.11 -4.59 25.65
CA ILE A 290 -11.71 -4.17 25.78
C ILE A 290 -11.42 -3.76 27.23
N SER A 291 -10.23 -4.06 27.72
CA SER A 291 -9.76 -3.65 29.04
C SER A 291 -9.38 -2.17 29.06
N ALA A 292 -9.24 -1.59 30.27
CA ALA A 292 -8.79 -0.20 30.43
C ALA A 292 -7.41 0.05 29.80
N ASP A 293 -6.49 -0.93 29.86
CA ASP A 293 -5.19 -0.82 29.24
C ASP A 293 -5.28 -0.85 27.71
N GLU A 294 -6.12 -1.72 27.15
CA GLU A 294 -6.39 -1.76 25.70
C GLU A 294 -7.06 -0.48 25.20
N HIS A 295 -8.00 0.08 25.98
CA HIS A 295 -8.60 1.38 25.70
C HIS A 295 -7.52 2.48 25.62
N SER A 296 -6.60 2.52 26.60
CA SER A 296 -5.47 3.47 26.60
C SER A 296 -4.57 3.31 25.36
N ARG A 297 -4.32 2.05 24.93
CA ARG A 297 -3.56 1.74 23.71
C ARG A 297 -4.25 2.26 22.44
N VAL A 298 -5.56 2.07 22.32
CA VAL A 298 -6.34 2.60 21.18
C VAL A 298 -6.30 4.13 21.15
N VAL A 299 -6.47 4.80 22.30
CA VAL A 299 -6.33 6.27 22.38
C VAL A 299 -4.94 6.74 21.97
N SER A 300 -3.89 6.01 22.36
CA SER A 300 -2.50 6.35 21.98
C SER A 300 -2.25 6.29 20.47
N PHE A 301 -3.07 5.54 19.72
CA PHE A 301 -2.96 5.43 18.27
C PHE A 301 -3.57 6.61 17.51
N ILE A 302 -4.48 7.39 18.10
CA ILE A 302 -5.13 8.54 17.43
C ILE A 302 -4.10 9.56 16.90
N PRO A 303 -3.16 10.10 17.71
CA PRO A 303 -2.16 11.02 17.20
C PRO A 303 -1.21 10.36 16.18
N MET A 304 -0.96 9.06 16.30
CA MET A 304 -0.17 8.31 15.32
C MET A 304 -0.91 8.17 13.98
N PHE A 305 -2.22 7.96 14.01
CA PHE A 305 -3.08 7.93 12.82
C PHE A 305 -3.02 9.26 12.06
N ILE A 306 -3.16 10.38 12.76
CA ILE A 306 -3.10 11.73 12.16
C ILE A 306 -1.71 11.98 11.55
N GLY A 307 -0.64 11.66 12.29
CA GLY A 307 0.73 11.78 11.78
C GLY A 307 1.00 10.90 10.56
N SER A 308 0.48 9.67 10.57
CA SER A 308 0.56 8.75 9.42
C SER A 308 -0.17 9.32 8.19
N ALA A 309 -1.39 9.83 8.37
CA ALA A 309 -2.14 10.43 7.26
C ALA A 309 -1.41 11.66 6.68
N ALA A 310 -0.83 12.52 7.53
CA ALA A 310 -0.05 13.67 7.09
C ALA A 310 1.22 13.24 6.30
N PHE A 311 1.93 12.22 6.77
CA PHE A 311 3.08 11.66 6.06
C PHE A 311 2.67 11.16 4.67
N TRP A 312 1.65 10.30 4.60
CA TRP A 312 1.21 9.71 3.34
C TRP A 312 0.59 10.72 2.38
N ALA A 313 0.00 11.82 2.88
CA ALA A 313 -0.51 12.90 2.04
C ALA A 313 0.59 13.59 1.23
N LEU A 314 1.79 13.71 1.78
CA LEU A 314 2.94 14.25 1.06
C LEU A 314 3.64 13.17 0.23
N PHE A 315 3.87 12.00 0.82
CA PHE A 315 4.58 10.90 0.15
C PHE A 315 3.91 10.45 -1.16
N GLN A 316 2.58 10.37 -1.17
CA GLN A 316 1.82 9.96 -2.34
C GLN A 316 1.76 11.01 -3.46
N GLN A 317 2.23 12.24 -3.19
CA GLN A 317 2.36 13.25 -4.23
C GLN A 317 3.41 12.90 -5.29
N GLN A 318 4.22 11.88 -5.08
CA GLN A 318 5.07 11.34 -6.14
C GLN A 318 4.27 10.89 -7.37
N PHE A 319 3.01 10.47 -7.19
CA PHE A 319 2.10 10.05 -8.26
C PHE A 319 1.18 11.17 -8.75
N THR A 320 1.22 12.35 -8.16
CA THR A 320 0.40 13.51 -8.50
C THR A 320 1.29 14.73 -8.78
N VAL A 321 1.47 15.62 -7.83
CA VAL A 321 2.17 16.91 -8.03
C VAL A 321 3.62 16.72 -8.45
N ILE A 322 4.38 15.77 -7.86
CA ILE A 322 5.79 15.57 -8.23
C ILE A 322 5.92 15.04 -9.66
N THR A 323 4.93 14.26 -10.14
CA THR A 323 4.89 13.83 -11.54
C THR A 323 4.60 15.02 -12.46
N ILE A 324 3.65 15.90 -12.12
CA ILE A 324 3.36 17.13 -12.88
C ILE A 324 4.58 18.06 -12.89
N TYR A 325 5.21 18.29 -11.73
CA TYR A 325 6.43 19.05 -11.59
C TYR A 325 7.57 18.48 -12.44
N SER A 326 7.69 17.16 -12.49
CA SER A 326 8.72 16.49 -13.29
C SER A 326 8.48 16.63 -14.80
N ASP A 327 7.23 16.76 -15.22
CA ASP A 327 6.88 17.04 -16.62
C ASP A 327 7.24 18.46 -17.01
N THR A 328 6.93 19.46 -16.15
CA THR A 328 6.97 20.88 -16.50
C THR A 328 8.27 21.58 -16.14
N ARG A 329 9.02 21.10 -15.13
CA ARG A 329 10.20 21.80 -14.57
C ARG A 329 11.50 21.02 -14.68
N VAL A 330 11.45 19.68 -14.72
CA VAL A 330 12.66 18.88 -14.66
C VAL A 330 13.29 18.77 -16.05
N GLU A 331 14.57 19.08 -16.12
CA GLU A 331 15.39 18.87 -17.33
C GLU A 331 15.63 17.38 -17.52
N ARG A 332 14.96 16.80 -18.51
CA ARG A 332 14.99 15.36 -18.82
C ARG A 332 15.68 15.03 -20.13
N ASP A 333 16.10 16.06 -20.85
CA ASP A 333 16.79 15.91 -22.13
C ASP A 333 18.30 15.82 -21.91
N PHE A 334 18.88 14.72 -22.34
CA PHE A 334 20.30 14.47 -22.28
C PHE A 334 20.86 14.42 -23.70
N THR A 335 21.82 15.27 -23.97
CA THR A 335 22.50 15.32 -25.25
C THR A 335 23.86 14.62 -25.19
N ASP A 336 24.32 14.11 -26.31
CA ASP A 336 25.67 13.52 -26.49
C ASP A 336 26.00 12.40 -25.48
N LEU A 337 24.98 11.62 -25.02
CA LEU A 337 25.24 10.50 -24.12
C LEU A 337 26.07 9.41 -24.84
N PRO A 338 27.16 8.90 -24.20
CA PRO A 338 27.89 7.76 -24.74
C PRO A 338 26.92 6.57 -24.97
N LEU A 339 26.90 6.02 -26.18
CA LEU A 339 26.09 4.89 -26.64
C LEU A 339 24.61 5.18 -26.89
N LEU A 340 23.99 6.25 -26.36
CA LEU A 340 22.58 6.55 -26.49
C LEU A 340 22.30 7.77 -27.40
N GLY A 341 23.30 8.64 -27.61
CA GLY A 341 23.09 9.91 -28.32
C GLY A 341 22.18 10.86 -27.54
N ASP A 342 21.31 11.57 -28.24
CA ASP A 342 20.28 12.43 -27.64
C ASP A 342 19.13 11.57 -27.12
N TRP A 343 18.81 11.73 -25.85
CA TRP A 343 17.81 10.91 -25.20
C TRP A 343 17.02 11.69 -24.16
N THR A 344 15.69 11.55 -24.18
CA THR A 344 14.80 12.13 -23.19
C THR A 344 14.36 11.08 -22.18
N MET A 345 14.57 11.34 -20.88
CA MET A 345 14.16 10.45 -19.81
C MET A 345 12.63 10.45 -19.68
N PRO A 346 11.95 9.28 -19.69
CA PRO A 346 10.52 9.20 -19.42
C PRO A 346 10.15 9.79 -18.05
N ILE A 347 9.06 10.53 -17.97
CA ILE A 347 8.59 11.19 -16.73
C ILE A 347 8.38 10.17 -15.59
N SER A 348 7.83 9.02 -15.92
CA SER A 348 7.54 7.94 -14.95
C SER A 348 8.78 7.39 -14.23
N TRP A 349 9.99 7.60 -14.78
CA TRP A 349 11.23 7.11 -14.16
C TRP A 349 11.52 7.77 -12.81
N VAL A 350 10.99 8.96 -12.58
CA VAL A 350 11.08 9.64 -11.28
C VAL A 350 10.49 8.80 -10.14
N GLN A 351 9.43 8.04 -10.43
CA GLN A 351 8.79 7.18 -9.43
C GLN A 351 9.64 5.95 -9.07
N SER A 352 10.59 5.57 -9.92
CA SER A 352 11.53 4.47 -9.66
C SER A 352 12.62 4.84 -8.65
N PHE A 353 12.81 6.13 -8.33
CA PHE A 353 13.80 6.54 -7.32
C PHE A 353 13.46 6.02 -5.92
N ASN A 354 12.18 6.03 -5.53
CA ASN A 354 11.80 5.53 -4.22
C ASN A 354 12.13 4.05 -4.01
N PRO A 355 11.66 3.09 -4.83
CA PRO A 355 12.03 1.69 -4.66
C PRO A 355 13.53 1.43 -4.82
N PHE A 356 14.23 2.20 -5.65
CA PHE A 356 15.69 2.15 -5.75
C PHE A 356 16.33 2.50 -4.40
N PHE A 357 15.94 3.61 -3.79
CA PHE A 357 16.49 4.02 -2.49
C PHE A 357 16.06 3.10 -1.36
N ILE A 358 14.85 2.49 -1.41
CA ILE A 358 14.47 1.47 -0.42
C ILE A 358 15.41 0.27 -0.48
N ILE A 359 15.70 -0.26 -1.69
CA ILE A 359 16.62 -1.40 -1.86
C ILE A 359 18.00 -1.07 -1.27
N LEU A 360 18.47 0.16 -1.47
CA LEU A 360 19.78 0.60 -0.98
C LEU A 360 19.80 0.88 0.53
N LEU A 361 18.78 1.58 1.06
CA LEU A 361 18.78 2.11 2.42
C LEU A 361 18.17 1.15 3.45
N ALA A 362 17.24 0.28 3.08
CA ALA A 362 16.57 -0.59 4.05
C ALA A 362 17.56 -1.50 4.82
N PRO A 363 18.58 -2.11 4.20
CA PRO A 363 19.61 -2.84 4.94
C PRO A 363 20.40 -1.97 5.91
N LEU A 364 20.69 -0.71 5.54
CA LEU A 364 21.42 0.24 6.39
C LEU A 364 20.59 0.63 7.60
N PHE A 365 19.29 0.90 7.40
CA PHE A 365 18.38 1.19 8.52
C PHE A 365 18.20 -0.03 9.44
N ALA A 366 18.08 -1.24 8.88
CA ALA A 366 18.03 -2.46 9.67
C ALA A 366 19.29 -2.64 10.53
N ALA A 367 20.47 -2.45 9.95
CA ALA A 367 21.75 -2.50 10.67
C ALA A 367 21.84 -1.40 11.75
N LEU A 368 21.37 -0.18 11.45
CA LEU A 368 21.31 0.93 12.40
C LEU A 368 20.46 0.58 13.63
N TRP A 369 19.23 0.09 13.40
CA TRP A 369 18.33 -0.28 14.51
C TRP A 369 18.89 -1.45 15.33
N THR A 370 19.47 -2.44 14.67
CA THR A 370 20.11 -3.57 15.35
C THR A 370 21.28 -3.10 16.22
N ARG A 371 22.14 -2.20 15.70
CA ARG A 371 23.30 -1.67 16.44
C ARG A 371 22.89 -0.80 17.62
N LEU A 372 21.83 0.00 17.49
CA LEU A 372 21.30 0.81 18.58
C LEU A 372 20.63 -0.03 19.68
N GLY A 373 20.08 -1.19 19.35
CA GLY A 373 19.45 -2.09 20.29
C GLY A 373 18.47 -1.40 21.25
N ARG A 374 18.78 -1.40 22.56
CA ARG A 374 17.95 -0.73 23.58
C ARG A 374 18.00 0.81 23.55
N ARG A 375 18.99 1.40 22.87
CA ARG A 375 19.15 2.86 22.75
C ARG A 375 18.39 3.45 21.58
N GLN A 376 17.72 2.62 20.77
CA GLN A 376 16.91 3.13 19.64
C GLN A 376 15.76 4.02 20.14
N PRO A 377 15.38 5.07 19.37
CA PRO A 377 14.24 5.91 19.68
C PRO A 377 12.97 5.10 19.86
N THR A 378 12.06 5.58 20.73
CA THR A 378 10.75 4.95 20.87
C THR A 378 9.93 5.07 19.58
N THR A 379 8.94 4.20 19.41
CA THR A 379 8.08 4.20 18.21
C THR A 379 7.47 5.57 17.88
N PRO A 380 6.88 6.32 18.83
CA PRO A 380 6.36 7.67 18.53
C PRO A 380 7.45 8.66 18.09
N VAL A 381 8.67 8.54 18.61
CA VAL A 381 9.80 9.38 18.18
C VAL A 381 10.23 9.05 16.77
N LYS A 382 10.32 7.76 16.39
CA LYS A 382 10.62 7.36 15.01
C LYS A 382 9.58 7.90 14.03
N PHE A 383 8.30 7.82 14.39
CA PHE A 383 7.21 8.40 13.61
C PHE A 383 7.39 9.91 13.42
N SER A 384 7.63 10.63 14.52
CA SER A 384 7.83 12.08 14.49
C SER A 384 8.99 12.47 13.57
N LEU A 385 10.12 11.76 13.68
CA LEU A 385 11.29 11.99 12.82
C LEU A 385 10.96 11.70 11.36
N GLY A 386 10.25 10.60 11.06
CA GLY A 386 9.82 10.27 9.70
C GLY A 386 8.94 11.36 9.08
N ILE A 387 7.95 11.86 9.84
CA ILE A 387 7.07 12.94 9.41
C ILE A 387 7.86 14.25 9.18
N MET A 388 8.75 14.61 10.09
CA MET A 388 9.59 15.81 9.93
C MET A 388 10.52 15.68 8.73
N THR A 389 11.10 14.51 8.49
CA THR A 389 11.96 14.25 7.33
C THR A 389 11.16 14.36 6.03
N MET A 390 9.91 13.90 6.00
CA MET A 390 9.02 14.07 4.85
C MET A 390 8.70 15.55 4.59
N GLY A 391 8.39 16.31 5.63
CA GLY A 391 8.20 17.77 5.51
C GLY A 391 9.46 18.47 5.02
N ALA A 392 10.64 18.06 5.50
CA ALA A 392 11.92 18.58 5.03
C ALA A 392 12.16 18.28 3.54
N ALA A 393 11.77 17.09 3.05
CA ALA A 393 11.84 16.76 1.63
C ALA A 393 11.07 17.76 0.77
N PHE A 394 9.90 18.23 1.22
CA PHE A 394 9.11 19.25 0.53
C PHE A 394 9.79 20.64 0.57
N LEU A 395 10.46 20.99 1.65
CA LEU A 395 11.20 22.26 1.69
C LEU A 395 12.41 22.28 0.73
N ILE A 396 12.93 21.12 0.32
CA ILE A 396 14.03 21.04 -0.66
C ILE A 396 13.57 21.51 -2.06
N PHE A 397 12.28 21.59 -2.35
CA PHE A 397 11.77 22.22 -3.59
C PHE A 397 12.00 23.74 -3.62
N LEU A 398 12.03 24.43 -2.47
CA LEU A 398 12.06 25.90 -2.40
C LEU A 398 13.22 26.57 -3.14
N PRO A 399 14.46 26.06 -3.08
CA PRO A 399 15.56 26.65 -3.85
C PRO A 399 15.40 26.59 -5.37
N MET A 400 14.49 25.73 -5.87
CA MET A 400 14.24 25.54 -7.32
C MET A 400 12.98 26.25 -7.81
N VAL A 401 12.27 26.97 -6.93
CA VAL A 401 11.08 27.76 -7.32
C VAL A 401 11.44 28.77 -8.38
N GLY A 402 10.66 28.79 -9.47
CA GLY A 402 10.88 29.65 -10.61
C GLY A 402 12.00 29.21 -11.56
N THR A 403 12.68 28.10 -11.28
CA THR A 403 13.69 27.52 -12.18
C THR A 403 13.02 26.70 -13.29
N THR A 404 13.37 26.95 -14.54
CA THR A 404 12.77 26.26 -15.70
C THR A 404 13.48 24.94 -16.09
N ALA A 405 14.68 24.71 -15.57
CA ALA A 405 15.48 23.51 -15.85
C ALA A 405 16.03 22.95 -14.54
N VAL A 406 15.19 22.22 -13.81
CA VAL A 406 15.58 21.57 -12.55
C VAL A 406 16.33 20.28 -12.86
N PRO A 407 17.55 20.09 -12.32
CA PRO A 407 18.30 18.86 -12.57
C PRO A 407 17.56 17.62 -12.01
N VAL A 408 17.55 16.51 -12.74
CA VAL A 408 16.96 15.23 -12.29
C VAL A 408 17.51 14.79 -10.93
N LEU A 409 18.81 15.03 -10.68
CA LEU A 409 19.45 14.69 -9.40
C LEU A 409 18.84 15.45 -8.22
N TRP A 410 18.22 16.62 -8.45
CA TRP A 410 17.51 17.35 -7.38
C TRP A 410 16.25 16.60 -6.94
N ILE A 411 15.50 16.07 -7.90
CA ILE A 411 14.36 15.21 -7.59
C ILE A 411 14.81 13.92 -6.93
N ALA A 412 15.90 13.33 -7.39
CA ALA A 412 16.48 12.15 -6.73
C ALA A 412 16.84 12.43 -5.26
N LEU A 413 17.41 13.61 -4.95
CA LEU A 413 17.68 14.04 -3.57
C LEU A 413 16.39 14.16 -2.73
N ILE A 414 15.34 14.77 -3.29
CA ILE A 414 14.04 14.89 -2.62
C ILE A 414 13.47 13.50 -2.31
N MET A 415 13.49 12.61 -3.30
CA MET A 415 13.02 11.23 -3.13
C MET A 415 13.88 10.41 -2.16
N LEU A 416 15.18 10.65 -2.11
CA LEU A 416 16.08 10.05 -1.12
C LEU A 416 15.65 10.44 0.30
N VAL A 417 15.45 11.74 0.56
CA VAL A 417 15.02 12.25 1.88
C VAL A 417 13.63 11.74 2.23
N ALA A 418 12.69 11.75 1.28
CA ALA A 418 11.35 11.19 1.48
C ALA A 418 11.40 9.69 1.84
N THR A 419 12.25 8.91 1.17
CA THR A 419 12.44 7.48 1.44
C THR A 419 13.06 7.23 2.83
N MET A 420 13.98 8.09 3.28
CA MET A 420 14.48 8.00 4.66
C MET A 420 13.34 8.21 5.68
N GLY A 421 12.44 9.15 5.42
CA GLY A 421 11.23 9.35 6.23
C GLY A 421 10.33 8.11 6.24
N GLU A 422 10.12 7.50 5.08
CA GLU A 422 9.32 6.28 4.93
C GLU A 422 9.89 5.11 5.74
N LEU A 423 11.19 4.87 5.68
CA LEU A 423 11.85 3.77 6.41
C LEU A 423 11.78 3.94 7.95
N MET A 424 11.59 5.17 8.44
CA MET A 424 11.36 5.43 9.87
C MET A 424 9.89 5.22 10.28
N LEU A 425 8.93 5.33 9.37
CA LEU A 425 7.50 5.30 9.67
C LEU A 425 6.82 3.99 9.25
N SER A 426 6.97 3.57 8.01
CA SER A 426 6.15 2.53 7.39
C SER A 426 6.27 1.16 8.08
N PRO A 427 7.47 0.56 8.26
CA PRO A 427 7.60 -0.75 8.91
C PRO A 427 7.19 -0.70 10.39
N VAL A 428 7.41 0.44 11.02
CA VAL A 428 7.11 0.65 12.45
C VAL A 428 5.61 0.79 12.69
N GLY A 429 4.88 1.47 11.78
CA GLY A 429 3.44 1.72 11.92
C GLY A 429 2.60 0.46 11.84
N LEU A 430 2.90 -0.41 10.88
CA LEU A 430 2.20 -1.69 10.76
C LEU A 430 2.47 -2.60 11.97
N SER A 431 3.74 -2.71 12.39
CA SER A 431 4.10 -3.47 13.59
C SER A 431 3.42 -2.91 14.84
N LEU A 432 3.36 -1.59 14.99
CA LEU A 432 2.70 -0.95 16.13
C LEU A 432 1.20 -1.23 16.15
N SER A 433 0.52 -1.14 15.01
CA SER A 433 -0.93 -1.39 14.94
C SER A 433 -1.29 -2.78 15.41
N THR A 434 -0.47 -3.80 15.09
CA THR A 434 -0.68 -5.17 15.59
C THR A 434 -0.41 -5.32 17.08
N LYS A 435 0.63 -4.65 17.61
CA LYS A 435 1.00 -4.70 19.03
C LYS A 435 0.00 -3.97 19.94
N LEU A 436 -0.60 -2.89 19.46
CA LEU A 436 -1.59 -2.11 20.22
C LEU A 436 -3.00 -2.72 20.12
N ALA A 437 -3.21 -3.70 19.24
CA ALA A 437 -4.53 -4.26 18.97
C ALA A 437 -5.15 -4.90 20.22
N PRO A 438 -6.41 -4.57 20.54
CA PRO A 438 -7.17 -5.27 21.55
C PRO A 438 -7.34 -6.75 21.20
N LYS A 439 -7.26 -7.64 22.18
CA LYS A 439 -7.43 -9.09 22.00
C LYS A 439 -8.74 -9.47 21.32
N ALA A 440 -9.81 -8.72 21.66
CA ALA A 440 -11.14 -8.93 21.07
C ALA A 440 -11.24 -8.48 19.60
N TYR A 441 -10.35 -7.59 19.12
CA TYR A 441 -10.43 -6.96 17.81
C TYR A 441 -9.07 -6.77 17.14
N PRO A 442 -8.28 -7.84 16.94
CA PRO A 442 -6.89 -7.73 16.46
C PRO A 442 -6.78 -7.11 15.05
N VAL A 443 -7.75 -7.36 14.19
CA VAL A 443 -7.73 -6.89 12.80
C VAL A 443 -8.11 -5.40 12.69
N MET A 444 -8.88 -4.86 13.63
CA MET A 444 -9.41 -3.50 13.52
C MET A 444 -8.34 -2.41 13.66
N MET A 445 -7.29 -2.64 14.45
CA MET A 445 -6.18 -1.69 14.56
C MET A 445 -5.32 -1.67 13.29
N VAL A 446 -5.16 -2.81 12.63
CA VAL A 446 -4.50 -2.89 11.31
C VAL A 446 -5.34 -2.18 10.25
N ALA A 447 -6.67 -2.34 10.30
CA ALA A 447 -7.59 -1.60 9.43
C ALA A 447 -7.46 -0.08 9.63
N LEU A 448 -7.36 0.40 10.88
CA LEU A 448 -7.10 1.82 11.17
C LEU A 448 -5.76 2.29 10.58
N PHE A 449 -4.71 1.49 10.65
CA PHE A 449 -3.45 1.83 9.99
C PHE A 449 -3.63 1.98 8.47
N TYR A 450 -4.29 1.05 7.81
CA TYR A 450 -4.60 1.17 6.37
C TYR A 450 -5.53 2.34 6.05
N LEU A 451 -6.47 2.68 6.93
CA LEU A 451 -7.29 3.89 6.76
C LEU A 451 -6.46 5.17 6.83
N SER A 452 -5.36 5.21 7.61
CA SER A 452 -4.45 6.37 7.59
C SER A 452 -3.71 6.50 6.26
N LEU A 453 -3.35 5.37 5.62
CA LEU A 453 -2.78 5.37 4.27
C LEU A 453 -3.83 5.79 3.24
N ALA A 454 -5.05 5.26 3.33
CA ALA A 454 -6.17 5.64 2.46
C ALA A 454 -6.42 7.15 2.52
N LEU A 455 -6.51 7.70 3.74
CA LEU A 455 -6.73 9.12 3.98
C LEU A 455 -5.60 9.97 3.39
N GLY A 456 -4.35 9.63 3.69
CA GLY A 456 -3.19 10.34 3.16
C GLY A 456 -3.13 10.30 1.64
N THR A 457 -3.39 9.12 1.04
CA THR A 457 -3.38 8.97 -0.42
C THR A 457 -4.49 9.78 -1.09
N ALA A 458 -5.71 9.76 -0.56
CA ALA A 458 -6.81 10.58 -1.08
C ALA A 458 -6.53 12.09 -0.90
N LEU A 459 -5.99 12.49 0.27
CA LEU A 459 -5.55 13.87 0.52
C LEU A 459 -4.48 14.34 -0.48
N SER A 460 -3.58 13.47 -0.93
CA SER A 460 -2.58 13.85 -1.95
C SER A 460 -3.24 14.33 -3.25
N GLY A 461 -4.38 13.75 -3.62
CA GLY A 461 -5.19 14.19 -4.76
C GLY A 461 -5.90 15.52 -4.52
N SER A 462 -6.59 15.66 -3.36
CA SER A 462 -7.25 16.93 -3.01
C SER A 462 -6.25 18.08 -2.88
N LEU A 463 -5.08 17.85 -2.29
CA LEU A 463 -4.03 18.87 -2.17
C LEU A 463 -3.46 19.28 -3.53
N ALA A 464 -3.45 18.39 -4.51
CA ALA A 464 -2.94 18.70 -5.85
C ALA A 464 -3.72 19.81 -6.56
N SER A 465 -5.00 20.04 -6.21
CA SER A 465 -5.80 21.14 -6.74
C SER A 465 -5.28 22.53 -6.37
N PHE A 466 -4.46 22.62 -5.32
CA PHE A 466 -3.83 23.87 -4.88
C PHE A 466 -2.46 24.10 -5.53
N TYR A 467 -1.96 23.15 -6.32
CA TYR A 467 -0.67 23.28 -7.01
C TYR A 467 -0.86 23.99 -8.35
N SER A 468 -0.03 25.00 -8.59
CA SER A 468 0.18 25.61 -9.90
C SER A 468 1.63 26.06 -10.05
N GLU A 469 2.08 26.25 -11.27
CA GLU A 469 3.44 26.70 -11.58
C GLU A 469 3.76 28.07 -10.98
N ASP A 470 2.74 28.92 -10.77
CA ASP A 470 2.87 30.24 -10.15
C ASP A 470 2.82 30.17 -8.60
N ASN A 471 2.40 29.04 -8.03
CA ASN A 471 2.19 28.87 -6.59
C ASN A 471 3.13 27.83 -5.94
N GLU A 472 4.22 27.46 -6.60
CA GLU A 472 5.15 26.41 -6.15
C GLU A 472 5.72 26.69 -4.75
N GLY A 473 6.21 27.92 -4.52
CA GLY A 473 6.82 28.31 -3.25
C GLY A 473 5.87 28.20 -2.07
N PRO A 474 4.71 28.88 -2.09
CA PRO A 474 3.67 28.68 -1.07
C PRO A 474 3.21 27.24 -0.92
N TYR A 475 3.03 26.50 -2.01
CA TYR A 475 2.58 25.11 -1.97
C TYR A 475 3.57 24.21 -1.21
N PHE A 476 4.80 24.08 -1.69
CA PHE A 476 5.81 23.22 -1.08
C PHE A 476 6.22 23.72 0.30
N GLY A 477 6.34 25.05 0.48
CA GLY A 477 6.70 25.67 1.75
C GLY A 477 5.66 25.43 2.84
N THR A 478 4.37 25.65 2.54
CA THR A 478 3.28 25.45 3.50
C THR A 478 3.13 23.97 3.87
N LEU A 479 3.08 23.08 2.88
CA LEU A 479 2.93 21.65 3.15
C LEU A 479 4.13 21.09 3.92
N GLY A 480 5.35 21.47 3.56
CA GLY A 480 6.55 21.10 4.28
C GLY A 480 6.53 21.59 5.73
N ALA A 481 6.24 22.88 5.95
CA ALA A 481 6.20 23.49 7.29
C ALA A 481 5.09 22.89 8.17
N VAL A 482 3.87 22.71 7.63
CA VAL A 482 2.76 22.10 8.36
C VAL A 482 3.11 20.67 8.77
N THR A 483 3.69 19.89 7.87
CA THR A 483 4.08 18.50 8.15
C THR A 483 5.18 18.43 9.19
N ILE A 484 6.19 19.31 9.15
CA ILE A 484 7.17 19.44 10.23
C ILE A 484 6.49 19.82 11.56
N GLY A 485 5.53 20.75 11.54
CA GLY A 485 4.74 21.14 12.71
C GLY A 485 3.99 19.96 13.32
N VAL A 486 3.33 19.12 12.49
CA VAL A 486 2.68 17.88 12.94
C VAL A 486 3.71 16.93 13.59
N GLY A 487 4.88 16.76 12.97
CA GLY A 487 5.97 15.96 13.52
C GLY A 487 6.47 16.48 14.87
N LEU A 488 6.64 17.79 15.02
CA LEU A 488 7.05 18.43 16.29
C LEU A 488 6.01 18.25 17.39
N VAL A 489 4.72 18.42 17.07
CA VAL A 489 3.62 18.18 18.03
C VAL A 489 3.62 16.71 18.47
N LEU A 490 3.77 15.77 17.53
CA LEU A 490 3.85 14.36 17.85
C LEU A 490 5.08 14.02 18.70
N LEU A 491 6.23 14.67 18.42
CA LEU A 491 7.45 14.54 19.21
C LEU A 491 7.25 15.03 20.65
N ALA A 492 6.62 16.19 20.83
CA ALA A 492 6.28 16.74 22.15
C ALA A 492 5.29 15.83 22.91
N LEU A 493 4.36 15.19 22.20
CA LEU A 493 3.40 14.26 22.78
C LEU A 493 4.00 12.85 23.02
N SER A 494 5.16 12.53 22.44
CA SER A 494 5.74 11.19 22.46
C SER A 494 5.90 10.56 23.86
N PRO A 495 6.23 11.31 24.95
CA PRO A 495 6.30 10.75 26.30
C PRO A 495 4.90 10.34 26.85
N ARG A 496 3.86 11.11 26.48
CA ARG A 496 2.47 10.80 26.87
C ARG A 496 1.96 9.58 26.09
N ILE A 497 2.21 9.55 24.78
CA ILE A 497 1.85 8.44 23.90
C ILE A 497 2.52 7.15 24.39
N THR A 498 3.81 7.16 24.65
CA THR A 498 4.55 5.98 25.14
C THR A 498 4.00 5.47 26.48
N ARG A 499 3.61 6.36 27.39
CA ARG A 499 2.94 5.97 28.64
C ARG A 499 1.57 5.34 28.40
N ALA A 500 0.78 5.91 27.48
CA ALA A 500 -0.55 5.41 27.12
C ALA A 500 -0.49 4.05 26.41
N MET A 501 0.62 3.71 25.75
CA MET A 501 0.85 2.39 25.15
C MET A 501 1.00 1.25 26.17
N ARG A 502 1.08 1.56 27.48
CA ARG A 502 1.09 0.56 28.57
C ARG A 502 2.13 -0.56 28.38
N GLY A 503 3.39 -0.19 28.16
CA GLY A 503 4.52 -1.11 28.04
C GLY A 503 4.75 -1.71 26.65
N VAL A 504 3.91 -1.41 25.68
CA VAL A 504 4.16 -1.74 24.26
C VAL A 504 5.25 -0.82 23.73
N ARG A 505 6.31 -1.40 23.11
CA ARG A 505 7.46 -0.68 22.53
C ARG A 505 7.67 -1.06 21.08
#